data_c59b074cb1e7bb6458aa0d9d00dadff7
#
_entry.id   c59b074cb1e7bb6458aa0d9d00dadff7
#
_cell.length_a   1.000
_cell.length_b   1.000
_cell.length_c   1.000
_cell.angle_alpha   90.00
_cell.angle_beta   90.00
_cell.angle_gamma   90.00
#
_symmetry.space_group_name_H-M   'P 1'
#
loop_
_entity.id
_entity.type
_entity.pdbx_description
1 polymer ?
#
loop_
_entity_poly.entity_id
_entity_poly.type
_entity_poly.pdbx_seq_one_letter_code
_entity_poly.pdbx_strand_id
1 'polypeptide(L)'
;MISNNLFSLKGKTALVTGGSTGIGLMATAGLISAGAKVFIVSRKLENCQNAAHELNNHGFEGEVIPFKGDLSSETGINKIIDEVYAKNSELQILINNAGRTWGSDLSSFPYDAWAKVLNLNVSAIFYLTQKLVPLLASSSQSDFPSRVVNIGSVMGEVPMGDGAYSYAASKSAVHHITRILA
;
A
#
# COMPACT_ATOMS: atom_id res chain seq x y z
N MET A 1 27.43 17.08 15.47
CA MET A 1 26.07 17.44 15.01
C MET A 1 25.46 16.17 14.44
N ILE A 2 24.46 15.59 15.12
CA ILE A 2 23.70 14.46 14.57
C ILE A 2 22.91 15.05 13.40
N SER A 3 23.17 14.53 12.20
CA SER A 3 22.53 14.99 10.98
C SER A 3 21.01 14.96 11.14
N ASN A 4 20.32 16.08 10.98
CA ASN A 4 18.85 16.19 10.92
C ASN A 4 18.24 15.42 9.74
N ASN A 5 19.06 14.65 9.01
CA ASN A 5 18.70 13.94 7.79
C ASN A 5 18.47 12.44 7.96
N LEU A 6 18.60 11.88 9.17
CA LEU A 6 18.51 10.40 9.35
C LEU A 6 17.18 9.81 8.86
N PHE A 7 16.08 10.55 8.97
CA PHE A 7 14.75 10.14 8.55
C PHE A 7 14.23 10.90 7.32
N SER A 8 15.08 11.71 6.67
CA SER A 8 14.66 12.50 5.52
C SER A 8 14.35 11.59 4.31
N LEU A 9 13.19 11.82 3.72
CA LEU A 9 12.75 11.21 2.47
C LEU A 9 12.66 12.24 1.33
N LYS A 10 13.33 13.39 1.49
CA LYS A 10 13.36 14.44 0.46
C LYS A 10 13.89 13.91 -0.86
N GLY A 11 13.14 14.16 -1.94
CA GLY A 11 13.46 13.64 -3.27
C GLY A 11 13.13 12.15 -3.47
N LYS A 12 12.48 11.49 -2.51
CA LYS A 12 12.01 10.11 -2.65
C LYS A 12 10.54 10.08 -3.02
N THR A 13 10.18 9.11 -3.85
CA THR A 13 8.79 8.88 -4.28
C THR A 13 8.25 7.62 -3.66
N ALA A 14 7.02 7.70 -3.16
CA ALA A 14 6.29 6.58 -2.58
C ALA A 14 4.93 6.36 -3.26
N LEU A 15 4.48 5.12 -3.28
CA LEU A 15 3.10 4.73 -3.60
C LEU A 15 2.48 4.07 -2.37
N VAL A 16 1.32 4.58 -1.92
CA VAL A 16 0.55 4.00 -0.82
C VAL A 16 -0.82 3.56 -1.33
N THR A 17 -1.05 2.26 -1.37
CA THR A 17 -2.38 1.73 -1.73
C THR A 17 -3.33 1.85 -0.54
N GLY A 18 -4.56 2.36 -0.78
CA GLY A 18 -5.48 2.68 0.31
C GLY A 18 -4.99 3.84 1.19
N GLY A 19 -4.19 4.76 0.65
CA GLY A 19 -3.52 5.85 1.36
C GLY A 19 -4.44 6.98 1.86
N SER A 20 -5.75 6.91 1.59
CA SER A 20 -6.68 8.00 1.93
C SER A 20 -7.40 7.83 3.26
N THR A 21 -7.24 6.70 3.97
CA THR A 21 -7.93 6.42 5.23
C THR A 21 -7.11 5.50 6.14
N GLY A 22 -7.39 5.53 7.44
CA GLY A 22 -6.83 4.60 8.44
C GLY A 22 -5.31 4.54 8.44
N ILE A 23 -4.75 3.33 8.51
CA ILE A 23 -3.31 3.09 8.55
C ILE A 23 -2.60 3.65 7.30
N GLY A 24 -3.23 3.54 6.12
CA GLY A 24 -2.67 4.10 4.89
C GLY A 24 -2.53 5.63 4.94
N LEU A 25 -3.51 6.33 5.51
CA LEU A 25 -3.45 7.78 5.70
C LEU A 25 -2.35 8.16 6.70
N MET A 26 -2.21 7.42 7.81
CA MET A 26 -1.13 7.64 8.78
C MET A 26 0.25 7.44 8.15
N ALA A 27 0.41 6.38 7.34
CA ALA A 27 1.65 6.12 6.60
C ALA A 27 1.93 7.25 5.60
N THR A 28 0.91 7.72 4.87
CA THR A 28 1.02 8.85 3.94
C THR A 28 1.49 10.12 4.68
N ALA A 29 0.86 10.45 5.80
CA ALA A 29 1.25 11.60 6.62
C ALA A 29 2.71 11.51 7.11
N GLY A 30 3.13 10.33 7.59
CA GLY A 30 4.51 10.09 8.01
C GLY A 30 5.52 10.27 6.87
N LEU A 31 5.21 9.77 5.68
CA LEU A 31 6.10 9.90 4.52
C LEU A 31 6.24 11.36 4.05
N ILE A 32 5.15 12.12 3.96
CA ILE A 32 5.24 13.53 3.53
C ILE A 32 5.85 14.43 4.60
N SER A 33 5.66 14.12 5.89
CA SER A 33 6.33 14.87 6.97
C SER A 33 7.85 14.69 6.91
N ALA A 34 8.32 13.57 6.37
CA ALA A 34 9.73 13.29 6.10
C ALA A 34 10.22 13.85 4.74
N GLY A 35 9.35 14.49 3.94
CA GLY A 35 9.70 15.17 2.70
C GLY A 35 9.48 14.34 1.42
N ALA A 36 8.82 13.18 1.50
CA ALA A 36 8.54 12.35 0.33
C ALA A 36 7.43 12.92 -0.56
N LYS A 37 7.51 12.63 -1.86
CA LYS A 37 6.40 12.73 -2.79
C LYS A 37 5.59 11.43 -2.73
N VAL A 38 4.31 11.50 -2.37
CA VAL A 38 3.49 10.31 -2.10
C VAL A 38 2.30 10.24 -3.03
N PHE A 39 2.26 9.21 -3.86
CA PHE A 39 1.06 8.84 -4.60
C PHE A 39 0.13 8.03 -3.71
N ILE A 40 -1.12 8.44 -3.60
CA ILE A 40 -2.15 7.68 -2.92
C ILE A 40 -3.21 7.21 -3.89
N VAL A 41 -3.62 5.94 -3.75
CA VAL A 41 -4.62 5.34 -4.63
C VAL A 41 -5.74 4.68 -3.83
N SER A 42 -6.98 4.93 -4.21
CA SER A 42 -8.14 4.18 -3.75
C SER A 42 -9.26 4.19 -4.80
N ARG A 43 -10.29 3.38 -4.57
CA ARG A 43 -11.46 3.28 -5.49
C ARG A 43 -12.27 4.58 -5.55
N LYS A 44 -12.30 5.34 -4.45
CA LYS A 44 -13.02 6.62 -4.34
C LYS A 44 -12.02 7.77 -4.50
N LEU A 45 -12.01 8.39 -5.68
CA LEU A 45 -11.11 9.52 -5.97
C LEU A 45 -11.31 10.67 -4.99
N GLU A 46 -12.56 10.97 -4.66
CA GLU A 46 -12.91 12.04 -3.71
C GLU A 46 -12.19 11.87 -2.35
N ASN A 47 -12.17 10.64 -1.81
CA ASN A 47 -11.45 10.37 -0.55
C ASN A 47 -9.94 10.66 -0.69
N CYS A 48 -9.35 10.31 -1.83
CA CYS A 48 -7.94 10.62 -2.08
C CYS A 48 -7.70 12.13 -2.22
N GLN A 49 -8.60 12.84 -2.90
CA GLN A 49 -8.51 14.28 -3.07
C GLN A 49 -8.65 15.03 -1.74
N ASN A 50 -9.61 14.63 -0.91
CA ASN A 50 -9.82 15.21 0.42
C ASN A 50 -8.59 14.97 1.32
N ALA A 51 -8.07 13.74 1.37
CA ALA A 51 -6.86 13.43 2.12
C ALA A 51 -5.63 14.20 1.61
N ALA A 52 -5.47 14.31 0.29
CA ALA A 52 -4.38 15.06 -0.30
C ALA A 52 -4.50 16.56 0.01
N HIS A 53 -5.70 17.13 -0.09
CA HIS A 53 -5.94 18.53 0.25
C HIS A 53 -5.61 18.83 1.71
N GLU A 54 -6.11 18.01 2.63
CA GLU A 54 -5.83 18.14 4.05
C GLU A 54 -4.33 18.07 4.34
N LEU A 55 -3.67 17.01 3.87
CA LEU A 55 -2.26 16.78 4.16
C LEU A 55 -1.33 17.82 3.51
N ASN A 56 -1.59 18.25 2.29
CA ASN A 56 -0.78 19.26 1.60
C ASN A 56 -0.89 20.66 2.26
N ASN A 57 -1.97 20.92 3.00
CA ASN A 57 -2.15 22.18 3.73
C ASN A 57 -1.47 22.21 5.11
N HIS A 58 -0.88 21.11 5.57
CA HIS A 58 -0.17 21.05 6.86
C HIS A 58 1.24 21.67 6.83
N GLY A 59 1.73 22.13 5.68
CA GLY A 59 3.04 22.76 5.55
C GLY A 59 4.23 21.79 5.64
N PHE A 60 4.01 20.50 5.36
CA PHE A 60 5.09 19.52 5.22
C PHE A 60 5.92 19.79 3.97
N GLU A 61 7.18 19.35 3.96
CA GLU A 61 8.06 19.49 2.78
C GLU A 61 7.67 18.54 1.62
N GLY A 62 7.02 17.42 1.94
CA GLY A 62 6.53 16.46 0.96
C GLY A 62 5.17 16.83 0.38
N GLU A 63 4.72 16.09 -0.61
CA GLU A 63 3.44 16.31 -1.26
C GLU A 63 2.65 15.00 -1.45
N VAL A 64 1.32 15.09 -1.45
CA VAL A 64 0.41 13.98 -1.76
C VAL A 64 -0.22 14.20 -3.12
N ILE A 65 -0.14 13.21 -4.00
CA ILE A 65 -0.78 13.19 -5.31
C ILE A 65 -1.85 12.09 -5.33
N PRO A 66 -3.13 12.48 -5.40
CA PRO A 66 -4.22 11.52 -5.42
C PRO A 66 -4.50 10.98 -6.82
N PHE A 67 -4.85 9.69 -6.93
CA PHE A 67 -5.48 9.15 -8.12
C PHE A 67 -6.45 8.01 -7.82
N LYS A 68 -7.31 7.72 -8.79
CA LYS A 68 -8.30 6.64 -8.68
C LYS A 68 -7.71 5.33 -9.18
N GLY A 69 -7.90 4.24 -8.42
CA GLY A 69 -7.55 2.90 -8.86
C GLY A 69 -8.28 1.82 -8.09
N ASP A 70 -8.53 0.71 -8.74
CA ASP A 70 -9.16 -0.47 -8.13
C ASP A 70 -8.22 -1.66 -8.20
N LEU A 71 -7.77 -2.11 -7.03
CA LEU A 71 -6.88 -3.25 -6.85
C LEU A 71 -7.61 -4.60 -6.85
N SER A 72 -8.94 -4.62 -6.98
CA SER A 72 -9.72 -5.87 -6.94
C SER A 72 -9.69 -6.65 -8.26
N SER A 73 -9.11 -6.10 -9.32
CA SER A 73 -8.99 -6.72 -10.63
C SER A 73 -7.66 -6.44 -11.30
N GLU A 74 -7.20 -7.35 -12.13
CA GLU A 74 -5.96 -7.19 -12.91
C GLU A 74 -5.99 -5.93 -13.79
N THR A 75 -7.10 -5.69 -14.48
CA THR A 75 -7.28 -4.48 -15.29
C THR A 75 -7.17 -3.20 -14.47
N GLY A 76 -7.72 -3.21 -13.24
CA GLY A 76 -7.61 -2.06 -12.33
C GLY A 76 -6.19 -1.85 -11.84
N ILE A 77 -5.46 -2.92 -11.55
CA ILE A 77 -4.05 -2.86 -11.15
C ILE A 77 -3.19 -2.34 -12.30
N ASN A 78 -3.41 -2.82 -13.54
CA ASN A 78 -2.65 -2.35 -14.70
C ASN A 78 -2.83 -0.83 -14.92
N LYS A 79 -4.05 -0.30 -14.76
CA LYS A 79 -4.27 1.15 -14.82
C LYS A 79 -3.50 1.93 -13.74
N ILE A 80 -3.38 1.37 -12.53
CA ILE A 80 -2.57 1.98 -11.47
C ILE A 80 -1.09 2.01 -11.88
N ILE A 81 -0.59 0.92 -12.44
CA ILE A 81 0.78 0.80 -12.91
C ILE A 81 1.06 1.82 -14.01
N ASP A 82 0.19 1.90 -15.01
CA ASP A 82 0.29 2.87 -16.11
C ASP A 82 0.33 4.32 -15.59
N GLU A 83 -0.52 4.66 -14.62
CA GLU A 83 -0.54 5.99 -13.97
C GLU A 83 0.77 6.27 -13.21
N VAL A 84 1.33 5.29 -12.52
CA VAL A 84 2.60 5.45 -11.81
C VAL A 84 3.74 5.71 -12.80
N TYR A 85 3.85 4.92 -13.86
CA TYR A 85 4.88 5.11 -14.89
C TYR A 85 4.71 6.42 -15.67
N ALA A 86 3.46 6.84 -15.95
CA ALA A 86 3.20 8.10 -16.65
C ALA A 86 3.54 9.34 -15.82
N LYS A 87 3.39 9.25 -14.50
CA LYS A 87 3.57 10.41 -13.59
C LYS A 87 4.97 10.49 -13.00
N ASN A 88 5.73 9.41 -13.03
CA ASN A 88 7.03 9.39 -12.38
C ASN A 88 7.98 8.36 -12.99
N SER A 89 9.25 8.74 -13.12
CA SER A 89 10.33 7.86 -13.56
C SER A 89 11.02 7.11 -12.43
N GLU A 90 10.62 7.37 -11.17
CA GLU A 90 11.24 6.82 -9.98
C GLU A 90 10.19 6.40 -8.94
N LEU A 91 10.46 5.29 -8.26
CA LEU A 91 9.68 4.81 -7.12
C LEU A 91 10.62 4.13 -6.12
N GLN A 92 10.84 4.72 -4.97
CA GLN A 92 11.71 4.15 -3.94
C GLN A 92 10.92 3.40 -2.86
N ILE A 93 9.63 3.71 -2.67
CA ILE A 93 8.83 3.14 -1.57
C ILE A 93 7.49 2.68 -2.12
N LEU A 94 7.15 1.40 -1.91
CA LEU A 94 5.83 0.85 -2.17
C LEU A 94 5.22 0.37 -0.85
N ILE A 95 4.07 0.94 -0.45
CA ILE A 95 3.29 0.47 0.70
C ILE A 95 2.01 -0.19 0.22
N ASN A 96 1.98 -1.51 0.29
CA ASN A 96 0.82 -2.33 0.04
C ASN A 96 -0.06 -2.37 1.30
N ASN A 97 -0.97 -1.39 1.40
CA ASN A 97 -1.87 -1.25 2.55
C ASN A 97 -3.33 -1.57 2.21
N ALA A 98 -3.75 -1.38 0.96
CA ALA A 98 -5.12 -1.68 0.57
C ALA A 98 -5.51 -3.12 0.93
N GLY A 99 -6.65 -3.26 1.57
CA GLY A 99 -7.15 -4.56 2.00
C GLY A 99 -8.62 -4.51 2.37
N ARG A 100 -9.16 -5.67 2.62
CA ARG A 100 -10.54 -5.85 3.11
C ARG A 100 -10.63 -7.04 4.04
N THR A 101 -11.64 -7.02 4.90
CA THR A 101 -12.03 -8.15 5.71
C THR A 101 -13.43 -8.63 5.34
N TRP A 102 -13.74 -9.82 5.79
CA TRP A 102 -15.09 -10.38 5.81
C TRP A 102 -15.23 -11.20 7.08
N GLY A 103 -16.31 -10.93 7.84
CA GLY A 103 -16.64 -11.67 9.06
C GLY A 103 -18.02 -12.30 8.94
N SER A 104 -18.16 -13.56 9.36
CA SER A 104 -19.41 -14.30 9.45
C SER A 104 -19.21 -15.54 10.32
N ASP A 105 -20.32 -16.11 10.83
CA ASP A 105 -20.27 -17.40 11.52
C ASP A 105 -19.78 -18.51 10.58
N LEU A 106 -19.11 -19.51 11.14
CA LEU A 106 -18.58 -20.63 10.37
C LEU A 106 -19.66 -21.33 9.54
N SER A 107 -20.85 -21.52 10.11
CA SER A 107 -21.98 -22.22 9.46
C SER A 107 -22.59 -21.44 8.28
N SER A 108 -22.38 -20.13 8.22
CA SER A 108 -22.96 -19.24 7.20
C SER A 108 -21.91 -18.48 6.38
N PHE A 109 -20.63 -18.85 6.52
CA PHE A 109 -19.56 -18.12 5.83
C PHE A 109 -19.67 -18.30 4.31
N PRO A 110 -19.86 -17.21 3.52
CA PRO A 110 -20.10 -17.34 2.09
C PRO A 110 -18.82 -17.69 1.34
N TYR A 111 -18.93 -18.68 0.44
CA TYR A 111 -17.79 -19.16 -0.34
C TYR A 111 -17.10 -18.05 -1.16
N ASP A 112 -17.87 -17.15 -1.74
CA ASP A 112 -17.36 -16.07 -2.59
C ASP A 112 -16.58 -14.98 -1.81
N ALA A 113 -16.75 -14.91 -0.49
CA ALA A 113 -15.97 -14.02 0.36
C ALA A 113 -14.47 -14.36 0.34
N TRP A 114 -14.13 -15.64 0.18
CA TRP A 114 -12.74 -16.08 0.05
C TRP A 114 -12.04 -15.40 -1.13
N ALA A 115 -12.61 -15.54 -2.32
CA ALA A 115 -12.04 -14.96 -3.53
C ALA A 115 -11.90 -13.43 -3.42
N LYS A 116 -12.94 -12.77 -2.90
CA LYS A 116 -12.95 -11.30 -2.72
C LYS A 116 -11.84 -10.83 -1.79
N VAL A 117 -11.58 -11.55 -0.69
CA VAL A 117 -10.53 -11.19 0.27
C VAL A 117 -9.15 -11.56 -0.25
N LEU A 118 -8.95 -12.78 -0.72
CA LEU A 118 -7.65 -13.24 -1.21
C LEU A 118 -7.17 -12.46 -2.45
N ASN A 119 -8.07 -12.15 -3.38
CA ASN A 119 -7.70 -11.38 -4.56
C ASN A 119 -7.15 -9.99 -4.21
N LEU A 120 -7.78 -9.29 -3.28
CA LEU A 120 -7.31 -7.96 -2.88
C LEU A 120 -6.11 -8.02 -1.93
N ASN A 121 -6.17 -8.89 -0.90
CA ASN A 121 -5.18 -8.89 0.17
C ASN A 121 -3.89 -9.63 -0.19
N VAL A 122 -3.93 -10.53 -1.19
CA VAL A 122 -2.78 -11.37 -1.56
C VAL A 122 -2.39 -11.19 -3.02
N SER A 123 -3.29 -11.54 -3.95
CA SER A 123 -2.98 -11.54 -5.39
C SER A 123 -2.62 -10.13 -5.88
N ALA A 124 -3.38 -9.11 -5.45
CA ALA A 124 -3.12 -7.72 -5.84
C ALA A 124 -1.76 -7.22 -5.33
N ILE A 125 -1.41 -7.56 -4.09
CA ILE A 125 -0.10 -7.20 -3.50
C ILE A 125 1.03 -7.80 -4.33
N PHE A 126 0.94 -9.10 -4.62
CA PHE A 126 1.96 -9.78 -5.41
C PHE A 126 2.07 -9.19 -6.82
N TYR A 127 0.95 -9.07 -7.53
CA TYR A 127 0.92 -8.61 -8.92
C TYR A 127 1.39 -7.14 -9.06
N LEU A 128 0.92 -6.24 -8.18
CA LEU A 128 1.36 -4.85 -8.18
C LEU A 128 2.87 -4.76 -7.91
N THR A 129 3.37 -5.49 -6.90
CA THR A 129 4.80 -5.54 -6.59
C THR A 129 5.60 -6.06 -7.78
N GLN A 130 5.21 -7.21 -8.36
CA GLN A 130 5.86 -7.80 -9.53
C GLN A 130 6.02 -6.79 -10.69
N LYS A 131 4.96 -6.05 -10.99
CA LYS A 131 4.96 -5.07 -12.09
C LYS A 131 5.74 -3.80 -11.78
N LEU A 132 5.88 -3.43 -10.52
CA LEU A 132 6.64 -2.25 -10.10
C LEU A 132 8.10 -2.56 -9.72
N VAL A 133 8.51 -3.85 -9.63
CA VAL A 133 9.90 -4.24 -9.37
C VAL A 133 10.90 -3.57 -10.33
N PRO A 134 10.67 -3.48 -11.66
CA PRO A 134 11.63 -2.81 -12.53
C PRO A 134 11.85 -1.34 -12.17
N LEU A 135 10.78 -0.61 -11.82
CA LEU A 135 10.85 0.78 -11.42
C LEU A 135 11.52 0.94 -10.03
N LEU A 136 11.17 0.09 -9.07
CA LEU A 136 11.80 0.05 -7.75
C LEU A 136 13.30 -0.26 -7.85
N ALA A 137 13.67 -1.22 -8.68
CA ALA A 137 15.08 -1.60 -8.88
C ALA A 137 15.89 -0.50 -9.54
N SER A 138 15.36 0.16 -10.59
CA SER A 138 16.04 1.28 -11.25
C SER A 138 16.16 2.52 -10.36
N SER A 139 15.26 2.69 -9.39
CA SER A 139 15.28 3.79 -8.43
C SER A 139 16.12 3.51 -7.18
N SER A 140 16.61 2.28 -7.03
CA SER A 140 17.39 1.84 -5.86
C SER A 140 18.80 2.39 -5.90
N GLN A 141 19.29 2.90 -4.77
CA GLN A 141 20.64 3.41 -4.61
C GLN A 141 21.34 2.64 -3.49
N SER A 142 22.67 2.58 -3.49
CA SER A 142 23.44 1.83 -2.47
C SER A 142 23.23 2.36 -1.05
N ASP A 143 23.07 3.67 -0.92
CA ASP A 143 22.80 4.37 0.35
C ASP A 143 21.29 4.47 0.67
N PHE A 144 20.43 4.29 -0.31
CA PHE A 144 18.98 4.25 -0.16
C PHE A 144 18.36 3.17 -1.05
N PRO A 145 18.43 1.89 -0.67
CA PRO A 145 17.75 0.82 -1.40
C PRO A 145 16.23 1.03 -1.38
N SER A 146 15.56 0.71 -2.49
CA SER A 146 14.10 0.77 -2.55
C SER A 146 13.45 -0.23 -1.59
N ARG A 147 12.27 0.08 -1.10
CA ARG A 147 11.56 -0.69 -0.06
C ARG A 147 10.14 -1.04 -0.50
N VAL A 148 9.77 -2.29 -0.26
CA VAL A 148 8.38 -2.75 -0.34
C VAL A 148 7.91 -3.09 1.06
N VAL A 149 6.83 -2.44 1.50
CA VAL A 149 6.20 -2.67 2.81
C VAL A 149 4.82 -3.24 2.59
N ASN A 150 4.58 -4.44 3.11
CA ASN A 150 3.27 -5.08 3.08
C ASN A 150 2.61 -4.98 4.45
N ILE A 151 1.41 -4.40 4.53
CA ILE A 151 0.68 -4.28 5.79
C ILE A 151 0.07 -5.62 6.16
N GLY A 152 0.69 -6.27 7.13
CA GLY A 152 0.24 -7.52 7.72
C GLY A 152 -0.91 -7.34 8.72
N SER A 153 -1.05 -8.30 9.64
CA SER A 153 -1.97 -8.24 10.78
C SER A 153 -1.54 -9.27 11.82
N VAL A 154 -1.79 -8.99 13.09
CA VAL A 154 -1.66 -9.97 14.18
C VAL A 154 -2.47 -11.24 13.90
N MET A 155 -3.62 -11.11 13.23
CA MET A 155 -4.48 -12.23 12.82
C MET A 155 -3.84 -13.16 11.78
N GLY A 156 -2.73 -12.76 11.18
CA GLY A 156 -1.94 -13.64 10.33
C GLY A 156 -1.09 -14.67 11.11
N GLU A 157 -0.93 -14.49 12.42
CA GLU A 157 -0.12 -15.35 13.29
C GLU A 157 -0.92 -15.87 14.49
N VAL A 158 -1.79 -15.04 15.07
CA VAL A 158 -2.56 -15.37 16.26
C VAL A 158 -4.00 -15.68 15.88
N PRO A 159 -4.52 -16.88 16.17
CA PRO A 159 -5.93 -17.20 15.95
C PRO A 159 -6.84 -16.31 16.80
N MET A 160 -7.82 -15.67 16.15
CA MET A 160 -8.85 -14.87 16.82
C MET A 160 -10.22 -15.39 16.41
N GLY A 161 -11.12 -15.56 17.39
CA GLY A 161 -12.45 -16.16 17.21
C GLY A 161 -13.52 -15.19 16.72
N ASP A 162 -13.21 -14.31 15.76
CA ASP A 162 -14.09 -13.24 15.29
C ASP A 162 -14.77 -13.52 13.93
N GLY A 163 -14.70 -14.77 13.43
CA GLY A 163 -15.30 -15.16 12.16
C GLY A 163 -14.60 -14.61 10.90
N ALA A 164 -13.44 -13.99 11.03
CA ALA A 164 -12.71 -13.39 9.89
C ALA A 164 -11.76 -14.40 9.20
N TYR A 165 -12.23 -15.60 8.90
CA TYR A 165 -11.43 -16.74 8.42
C TYR A 165 -10.58 -16.40 7.18
N SER A 166 -11.21 -15.85 6.13
CA SER A 166 -10.50 -15.50 4.89
C SER A 166 -9.51 -14.36 5.09
N TYR A 167 -9.80 -13.42 6.00
CA TYR A 167 -8.89 -12.34 6.34
C TYR A 167 -7.64 -12.86 7.05
N ALA A 168 -7.81 -13.66 8.11
CA ALA A 168 -6.70 -14.26 8.84
C ALA A 168 -5.79 -15.07 7.91
N ALA A 169 -6.38 -15.95 7.08
CA ALA A 169 -5.65 -16.70 6.06
C ALA A 169 -4.90 -15.80 5.08
N SER A 170 -5.54 -14.71 4.61
CA SER A 170 -4.90 -13.75 3.72
C SER A 170 -3.69 -13.07 4.36
N LYS A 171 -3.77 -12.71 5.64
CA LYS A 171 -2.66 -12.06 6.35
C LYS A 171 -1.52 -13.01 6.68
N SER A 172 -1.79 -14.28 6.95
CA SER A 172 -0.75 -15.33 7.01
C SER A 172 -0.03 -15.47 5.67
N ALA A 173 -0.78 -15.46 4.56
CA ALA A 173 -0.19 -15.49 3.22
C ALA A 173 0.68 -14.25 2.94
N VAL A 174 0.24 -13.04 3.34
CA VAL A 174 1.04 -11.81 3.20
C VAL A 174 2.35 -11.90 3.97
N HIS A 175 2.34 -12.40 5.21
CA HIS A 175 3.56 -12.59 6.00
C HIS A 175 4.52 -13.57 5.31
N HIS A 176 3.98 -14.67 4.77
CA HIS A 176 4.81 -15.67 4.11
C HIS A 176 5.39 -15.18 2.77
N ILE A 177 4.56 -14.56 1.92
CA ILE A 177 5.01 -13.98 0.65
C ILE A 177 6.07 -12.91 0.89
N THR A 178 5.93 -12.08 1.92
CA THR A 178 6.90 -11.06 2.26
C THR A 178 8.28 -11.68 2.55
N ARG A 179 8.32 -12.79 3.27
CA ARG A 179 9.56 -13.54 3.51
C ARG A 179 10.16 -14.19 2.26
N ILE A 180 9.31 -14.63 1.33
CA ILE A 180 9.77 -15.22 0.05
C ILE A 180 10.39 -14.15 -0.86
N LEU A 181 9.84 -12.92 -0.84
CA LEU A 181 10.26 -11.82 -1.71
C LEU A 181 11.46 -11.04 -1.17
N ALA A 182 11.81 -11.19 0.11
CA ALA A 182 12.95 -10.56 0.75
C ALA A 182 14.25 -11.33 0.50
#